data_168bc3faaad2629f2df90f2e6978edbf
#
_entry.id   168bc3faaad2629f2df90f2e6978edbf
#
_cell.length_a   1.000
_cell.length_b   1.000
_cell.length_c   1.000
_cell.angle_alpha   90.00
_cell.angle_beta   90.00
_cell.angle_gamma   90.00
#
_symmetry.space_group_name_H-M   'P 1'
#
loop_
_entity.id
_entity.type
_entity.pdbx_description
1 polymer ?
#
loop_
_entity_poly.entity_id
_entity_poly.type
_entity_poly.pdbx_seq_one_letter_code
_entity_poly.pdbx_strand_id
1 'polypeptide(L)'
;MKNEFIDRRKKLGSIFPPNSAVVISGASIQLRNADSSHAFRQDSSFWYLTGFNEPESTLVLSINESQEVQSTVFVPKKDKVKEIWDGYRAGPEGAEKDHGFDQAFNNTEINELLPELLSGSHKVFYPFGKNSALDNSMVEWIKAAKSKDRHSPAIDIADAASKIGNQRLLKSAYEIEQMKKACQISAEAHVEAMRFVKSGMTEQEMEAFYLYEFAKRGGRFSAYTPIVAGGENACILHYVENCKQLNDGDLLLVDAGCEYNFYASDITRTFPVSGKFTKPQLAIYQ
;
A
#
# COMPACT_ATOMS: atom_id res chain seq x y z
N MET A 1 6.53 7.35 15.06
CA MET A 1 5.61 6.93 13.97
C MET A 1 4.51 7.96 13.72
N LYS A 2 3.65 8.31 14.68
CA LYS A 2 2.55 9.29 14.50
C LYS A 2 3.05 10.62 13.91
N ASN A 3 4.11 11.22 14.44
CA ASN A 3 4.66 12.49 13.94
C ASN A 3 5.12 12.42 12.48
N GLU A 4 5.68 11.30 12.05
CA GLU A 4 6.08 11.09 10.65
C GLU A 4 4.91 11.30 9.66
N PHE A 5 3.74 10.75 9.96
CA PHE A 5 2.56 10.90 9.11
C PHE A 5 1.98 12.32 9.17
N ILE A 6 2.01 12.96 10.34
CA ILE A 6 1.61 14.38 10.48
C ILE A 6 2.51 15.27 9.61
N ASP A 7 3.82 15.08 9.70
CA ASP A 7 4.80 15.86 8.93
C ASP A 7 4.64 15.67 7.43
N ARG A 8 4.35 14.41 6.99
CA ARG A 8 4.07 14.12 5.58
C ARG A 8 2.82 14.83 5.06
N ARG A 9 1.73 14.86 5.84
CA ARG A 9 0.51 15.60 5.47
C ARG A 9 0.78 17.10 5.37
N LYS A 10 1.46 17.68 6.35
CA LYS A 10 1.84 19.11 6.33
C LYS A 10 2.75 19.44 5.16
N LYS A 11 3.78 18.64 4.92
CA LYS A 11 4.69 18.80 3.79
C LYS A 11 3.96 18.69 2.44
N LEU A 12 3.05 17.71 2.30
CA LEU A 12 2.27 17.58 1.08
C LEU A 12 1.34 18.79 0.89
N GLY A 13 0.63 19.19 1.94
CA GLY A 13 -0.28 20.34 1.86
C GLY A 13 0.43 21.63 1.47
N SER A 14 1.66 21.87 1.99
CA SER A 14 2.41 23.09 1.69
C SER A 14 2.85 23.28 0.23
N ILE A 15 2.79 22.23 -0.60
CA ILE A 15 3.12 22.33 -2.04
C ILE A 15 1.90 22.61 -2.91
N PHE A 16 0.71 22.63 -2.35
CA PHE A 16 -0.51 23.00 -3.05
C PHE A 16 -0.81 24.50 -2.81
N PRO A 17 -1.50 25.16 -3.76
CA PRO A 17 -1.83 26.58 -3.60
C PRO A 17 -2.81 26.81 -2.43
N PRO A 18 -2.85 28.04 -1.86
CA PRO A 18 -3.89 28.38 -0.89
C PRO A 18 -5.30 28.27 -1.51
N ASN A 19 -6.28 28.17 -0.65
CA ASN A 19 -7.69 27.94 -1.03
C ASN A 19 -7.87 26.72 -1.93
N SER A 20 -7.23 25.60 -1.55
CA SER A 20 -7.35 24.32 -2.26
C SER A 20 -7.63 23.16 -1.31
N ALA A 21 -8.10 22.06 -1.88
CA ALA A 21 -8.30 20.82 -1.17
C ALA A 21 -7.62 19.65 -1.90
N VAL A 22 -7.14 18.66 -1.14
CA VAL A 22 -6.57 17.41 -1.66
C VAL A 22 -7.36 16.24 -1.10
N VAL A 23 -7.94 15.41 -1.96
CA VAL A 23 -8.74 14.25 -1.55
C VAL A 23 -8.02 12.97 -1.94
N ILE A 24 -7.78 12.09 -0.98
CA ILE A 24 -7.09 10.81 -1.18
C ILE A 24 -7.92 9.69 -0.57
N SER A 25 -8.42 8.79 -1.40
CA SER A 25 -9.15 7.61 -0.91
C SER A 25 -8.20 6.49 -0.52
N GLY A 26 -8.54 5.79 0.54
CA GLY A 26 -7.98 4.49 0.88
C GLY A 26 -8.53 3.37 -0.01
N ALA A 27 -8.06 2.15 0.25
CA ALA A 27 -8.52 0.96 -0.43
C ALA A 27 -9.87 0.47 0.14
N SER A 28 -10.64 -0.17 -0.72
CA SER A 28 -11.84 -0.92 -0.35
C SER A 28 -11.52 -2.41 -0.18
N ILE A 29 -12.35 -3.11 0.58
CA ILE A 29 -12.27 -4.58 0.68
C ILE A 29 -12.55 -5.18 -0.70
N GLN A 30 -11.69 -6.09 -1.14
CA GLN A 30 -11.84 -6.82 -2.39
C GLN A 30 -12.42 -8.21 -2.11
N LEU A 31 -13.58 -8.51 -2.69
CA LEU A 31 -14.19 -9.83 -2.57
C LEU A 31 -13.41 -10.85 -3.42
N ARG A 32 -13.14 -11.99 -2.82
CA ARG A 32 -12.56 -13.15 -3.49
C ARG A 32 -13.66 -14.06 -4.06
N ASN A 33 -14.66 -14.33 -3.23
CA ASN A 33 -15.79 -15.20 -3.58
C ASN A 33 -16.91 -15.00 -2.55
N ALA A 34 -18.14 -14.79 -2.99
CA ALA A 34 -19.33 -14.63 -2.15
C ALA A 34 -19.10 -13.65 -0.98
N ASP A 35 -19.03 -14.17 0.25
CA ASP A 35 -18.79 -13.42 1.48
C ASP A 35 -17.30 -13.46 1.96
N SER A 36 -16.43 -14.14 1.21
CA SER A 36 -15.00 -14.23 1.50
C SER A 36 -14.23 -13.13 0.79
N SER A 37 -13.34 -12.47 1.51
CA SER A 37 -12.51 -11.38 1.01
C SER A 37 -11.06 -11.80 0.83
N HIS A 38 -10.34 -11.12 -0.07
CA HIS A 38 -8.88 -11.14 -0.05
C HIS A 38 -8.36 -10.46 1.22
N ALA A 39 -7.15 -10.82 1.64
CA ALA A 39 -6.48 -10.11 2.73
C ALA A 39 -6.41 -8.60 2.41
N PHE A 40 -6.89 -7.77 3.35
CA PHE A 40 -6.91 -6.34 3.13
C PHE A 40 -5.50 -5.76 3.12
N ARG A 41 -5.22 -4.95 2.13
CA ARG A 41 -4.00 -4.15 2.02
C ARG A 41 -4.37 -2.73 1.62
N GLN A 42 -4.02 -1.76 2.45
CA GLN A 42 -4.33 -0.34 2.23
C GLN A 42 -3.63 0.22 0.99
N ASP A 43 -4.23 1.25 0.37
CA ASP A 43 -3.57 2.02 -0.71
C ASP A 43 -2.25 2.61 -0.21
N SER A 44 -1.20 2.49 -1.01
CA SER A 44 0.15 2.90 -0.61
C SER A 44 0.28 4.40 -0.37
N SER A 45 -0.42 5.24 -1.14
CA SER A 45 -0.38 6.71 -0.99
C SER A 45 -1.19 7.15 0.22
N PHE A 46 -2.36 6.54 0.41
CA PHE A 46 -3.18 6.79 1.58
C PHE A 46 -2.43 6.40 2.86
N TRP A 47 -1.89 5.18 2.92
CA TRP A 47 -1.11 4.74 4.08
C TRP A 47 0.13 5.61 4.33
N TYR A 48 0.86 5.99 3.27
CA TYR A 48 2.02 6.88 3.36
C TYR A 48 1.71 8.20 4.07
N LEU A 49 0.51 8.75 3.85
CA LEU A 49 0.07 10.01 4.43
C LEU A 49 -0.58 9.86 5.79
N THR A 50 -1.12 8.69 6.11
CA THR A 50 -2.01 8.52 7.27
C THR A 50 -1.50 7.54 8.31
N GLY A 51 -0.80 6.50 7.91
CA GLY A 51 -0.53 5.34 8.77
C GLY A 51 -1.80 4.61 9.20
N PHE A 52 -2.94 4.86 8.55
CA PHE A 52 -4.25 4.33 8.92
C PHE A 52 -4.60 3.14 8.02
N ASN A 53 -4.80 1.97 8.63
CA ASN A 53 -4.96 0.70 7.92
C ASN A 53 -6.37 0.11 8.02
N GLU A 54 -7.40 0.95 7.91
CA GLU A 54 -8.79 0.48 7.82
C GLU A 54 -9.37 0.80 6.43
N PRO A 55 -10.23 -0.09 5.89
CA PRO A 55 -10.83 0.09 4.57
C PRO A 55 -11.79 1.28 4.52
N GLU A 56 -12.24 1.62 3.31
CA GLU A 56 -13.30 2.63 3.09
C GLU A 56 -13.02 3.98 3.77
N SER A 57 -11.76 4.37 3.87
CA SER A 57 -11.35 5.61 4.51
C SER A 57 -10.94 6.65 3.46
N THR A 58 -11.17 7.94 3.75
CA THR A 58 -10.83 9.04 2.84
C THR A 58 -10.17 10.17 3.62
N LEU A 59 -8.99 10.61 3.16
CA LEU A 59 -8.27 11.78 3.68
C LEU A 59 -8.63 13.01 2.86
N VAL A 60 -8.88 14.12 3.53
CA VAL A 60 -8.99 15.45 2.94
C VAL A 60 -7.95 16.35 3.60
N LEU A 61 -7.10 17.01 2.79
CA LEU A 61 -6.27 18.12 3.26
C LEU A 61 -6.88 19.41 2.75
N SER A 62 -7.30 20.28 3.65
CA SER A 62 -7.79 21.61 3.33
C SER A 62 -6.68 22.62 3.55
N ILE A 63 -6.38 23.42 2.54
CA ILE A 63 -5.35 24.46 2.56
C ILE A 63 -6.06 25.82 2.52
N ASN A 64 -5.98 26.58 3.60
CA ASN A 64 -6.65 27.89 3.70
C ASN A 64 -5.84 28.99 2.98
N GLU A 65 -6.37 30.22 3.02
CA GLU A 65 -5.75 31.40 2.43
C GLU A 65 -4.35 31.71 3.04
N SER A 66 -4.17 31.40 4.33
CA SER A 66 -2.91 31.58 5.05
C SER A 66 -1.92 30.43 4.85
N GLN A 67 -2.18 29.49 3.94
CA GLN A 67 -1.38 28.31 3.67
C GLN A 67 -1.32 27.31 4.86
N GLU A 68 -2.25 27.40 5.79
CA GLU A 68 -2.36 26.42 6.87
C GLU A 68 -3.05 25.16 6.34
N VAL A 69 -2.54 24.01 6.76
CA VAL A 69 -3.02 22.69 6.30
C VAL A 69 -3.80 22.03 7.42
N GLN A 70 -5.06 21.76 7.19
CA GLN A 70 -5.92 20.98 8.08
C GLN A 70 -6.16 19.59 7.47
N SER A 71 -5.98 18.55 8.27
CA SER A 71 -6.20 17.15 7.88
C SER A 71 -7.51 16.61 8.47
N THR A 72 -8.43 16.26 7.60
CA THR A 72 -9.70 15.62 7.96
C THR A 72 -9.73 14.21 7.40
N VAL A 73 -10.18 13.23 8.18
CA VAL A 73 -10.32 11.85 7.73
C VAL A 73 -11.73 11.33 7.94
N PHE A 74 -12.25 10.64 6.94
CA PHE A 74 -13.48 9.85 7.04
C PHE A 74 -13.09 8.39 7.23
N VAL A 75 -13.60 7.75 8.29
CA VAL A 75 -13.20 6.40 8.70
C VAL A 75 -14.43 5.53 9.01
N PRO A 76 -14.30 4.19 8.98
CA PRO A 76 -15.38 3.31 9.38
C PRO A 76 -15.90 3.62 10.78
N LYS A 77 -17.22 3.65 10.91
CA LYS A 77 -17.88 3.84 12.21
C LYS A 77 -17.48 2.73 13.19
N LYS A 78 -17.22 3.12 14.43
CA LYS A 78 -17.08 2.18 15.54
C LYS A 78 -18.41 1.50 15.81
N ASP A 79 -18.46 0.18 15.61
CA ASP A 79 -19.68 -0.63 15.69
C ASP A 79 -19.38 -1.95 16.38
N LYS A 80 -19.85 -2.08 17.62
CA LYS A 80 -19.57 -3.26 18.46
C LYS A 80 -20.04 -4.58 17.84
N VAL A 81 -21.13 -4.55 17.04
CA VAL A 81 -21.62 -5.77 16.38
C VAL A 81 -20.69 -6.18 15.25
N LYS A 82 -20.26 -5.22 14.41
CA LYS A 82 -19.28 -5.49 13.35
C LYS A 82 -17.91 -5.84 13.89
N GLU A 83 -17.49 -5.23 15.01
CA GLU A 83 -16.21 -5.55 15.66
C GLU A 83 -16.12 -7.00 16.16
N ILE A 84 -17.24 -7.65 16.44
CA ILE A 84 -17.27 -9.09 16.78
C ILE A 84 -16.86 -9.94 15.58
N TRP A 85 -17.18 -9.49 14.36
CA TRP A 85 -16.90 -10.23 13.10
C TRP A 85 -15.57 -9.83 12.46
N ASP A 86 -15.31 -8.53 12.41
CA ASP A 86 -14.23 -7.96 11.58
C ASP A 86 -13.02 -7.50 12.39
N GLY A 87 -13.11 -7.52 13.73
CA GLY A 87 -12.09 -6.98 14.63
C GLY A 87 -12.32 -5.49 14.99
N TYR A 88 -11.47 -4.99 15.88
CA TYR A 88 -11.58 -3.63 16.41
C TYR A 88 -11.40 -2.56 15.34
N ARG A 89 -12.17 -1.46 15.50
CA ARG A 89 -12.10 -0.27 14.66
C ARG A 89 -11.68 0.93 15.51
N ALA A 90 -10.82 1.78 14.96
CA ALA A 90 -10.40 3.01 15.62
C ALA A 90 -11.58 3.98 15.80
N GLY A 91 -12.41 4.10 14.76
CA GLY A 91 -13.45 5.13 14.70
C GLY A 91 -12.86 6.53 14.64
N PRO A 92 -13.70 7.59 14.58
CA PRO A 92 -13.21 8.97 14.53
C PRO A 92 -12.31 9.36 15.71
N GLU A 93 -12.70 9.05 16.93
CA GLU A 93 -11.90 9.38 18.13
C GLU A 93 -10.50 8.74 18.11
N GLY A 94 -10.41 7.47 17.70
CA GLY A 94 -9.12 6.78 17.57
C GLY A 94 -8.27 7.37 16.43
N ALA A 95 -8.90 7.74 15.33
CA ALA A 95 -8.21 8.40 14.21
C ALA A 95 -7.56 9.73 14.65
N GLU A 96 -8.27 10.57 15.38
CA GLU A 96 -7.71 11.82 15.91
C GLU A 96 -6.59 11.56 16.93
N LYS A 97 -6.89 10.74 17.94
CA LYS A 97 -5.99 10.50 19.06
C LYS A 97 -4.71 9.77 18.66
N ASP A 98 -4.84 8.68 17.90
CA ASP A 98 -3.73 7.75 17.66
C ASP A 98 -3.00 8.05 16.34
N HIS A 99 -3.68 8.64 15.34
CA HIS A 99 -3.11 8.97 14.03
C HIS A 99 -2.90 10.48 13.80
N GLY A 100 -3.38 11.33 14.72
CA GLY A 100 -3.12 12.77 14.71
C GLY A 100 -3.73 13.49 13.52
N PHE A 101 -4.99 13.17 13.21
CA PHE A 101 -5.80 13.99 12.34
C PHE A 101 -6.36 15.18 13.13
N ASP A 102 -6.57 16.30 12.46
CA ASP A 102 -7.14 17.48 13.08
C ASP A 102 -8.64 17.31 13.30
N GLN A 103 -9.30 16.56 12.39
CA GLN A 103 -10.70 16.18 12.48
C GLN A 103 -10.90 14.76 11.91
N ALA A 104 -11.88 14.04 12.48
CA ALA A 104 -12.29 12.75 11.94
C ALA A 104 -13.81 12.57 12.03
N PHE A 105 -14.39 11.96 11.00
CA PHE A 105 -15.83 11.69 10.88
C PHE A 105 -16.08 10.25 10.46
N ASN A 106 -17.32 9.77 10.64
CA ASN A 106 -17.70 8.49 10.08
C ASN A 106 -17.76 8.58 8.55
N ASN A 107 -17.31 7.55 7.86
CA ASN A 107 -17.35 7.51 6.40
C ASN A 107 -18.77 7.57 5.81
N THR A 108 -19.80 7.25 6.60
CA THR A 108 -21.20 7.40 6.21
C THR A 108 -21.64 8.85 6.06
N GLU A 109 -20.91 9.79 6.66
CA GLU A 109 -21.20 11.24 6.64
C GLU A 109 -20.48 11.96 5.49
N ILE A 110 -19.68 11.24 4.69
CA ILE A 110 -18.82 11.83 3.66
C ILE A 110 -19.58 12.63 2.61
N ASN A 111 -20.76 12.16 2.20
CA ASN A 111 -21.56 12.82 1.17
C ASN A 111 -22.15 14.16 1.64
N GLU A 112 -22.29 14.36 2.94
CA GLU A 112 -22.78 15.59 3.53
C GLU A 112 -21.62 16.56 3.83
N LEU A 113 -20.58 16.06 4.51
CA LEU A 113 -19.51 16.91 5.05
C LEU A 113 -18.40 17.21 4.05
N LEU A 114 -18.08 16.32 3.12
CA LEU A 114 -16.99 16.57 2.17
C LEU A 114 -17.30 17.74 1.23
N PRO A 115 -18.53 17.94 0.71
CA PRO A 115 -18.88 19.17 -0.01
C PRO A 115 -18.66 20.45 0.80
N GLU A 116 -18.82 20.41 2.13
CA GLU A 116 -18.54 21.56 3.01
C GLU A 116 -17.04 21.86 3.06
N LEU A 117 -16.22 20.82 3.19
CA LEU A 117 -14.76 20.96 3.17
C LEU A 117 -14.21 21.45 1.81
N LEU A 118 -14.92 21.18 0.71
CA LEU A 118 -14.57 21.67 -0.62
C LEU A 118 -15.10 23.09 -0.90
N SER A 119 -16.07 23.55 -0.11
CA SER A 119 -16.68 24.88 -0.30
C SER A 119 -15.63 25.98 -0.07
N GLY A 120 -15.58 26.96 -0.98
CA GLY A 120 -14.57 28.01 -0.95
C GLY A 120 -13.21 27.63 -1.55
N SER A 121 -12.99 26.38 -1.92
CA SER A 121 -11.78 25.99 -2.64
C SER A 121 -11.81 26.48 -4.09
N HIS A 122 -10.71 27.06 -4.55
CA HIS A 122 -10.52 27.41 -5.96
C HIS A 122 -10.02 26.21 -6.78
N LYS A 123 -9.37 25.26 -6.15
CA LYS A 123 -8.82 24.08 -6.79
C LYS A 123 -8.91 22.84 -5.90
N VAL A 124 -9.31 21.73 -6.51
CA VAL A 124 -9.38 20.41 -5.87
C VAL A 124 -8.43 19.46 -6.57
N PHE A 125 -7.60 18.80 -5.78
CA PHE A 125 -6.63 17.82 -6.24
C PHE A 125 -7.02 16.44 -5.77
N TYR A 126 -7.00 15.45 -6.66
CA TYR A 126 -7.13 14.04 -6.29
C TYR A 126 -6.49 13.14 -7.35
N PRO A 127 -6.19 11.87 -7.09
CA PRO A 127 -5.63 10.93 -8.08
C PRO A 127 -6.67 10.57 -9.14
N PHE A 128 -6.84 11.44 -10.14
CA PHE A 128 -7.83 11.31 -11.19
C PHE A 128 -7.57 10.10 -12.08
N GLY A 129 -8.64 9.35 -12.43
CA GLY A 129 -8.58 8.19 -13.33
C GLY A 129 -8.04 6.90 -12.69
N LYS A 130 -7.66 6.93 -11.41
CA LYS A 130 -7.20 5.75 -10.69
C LYS A 130 -8.36 4.86 -10.18
N ASN A 131 -9.47 5.48 -9.84
CA ASN A 131 -10.64 4.82 -9.27
C ASN A 131 -11.92 5.49 -9.79
N SER A 132 -12.62 4.82 -10.70
CA SER A 132 -13.83 5.36 -11.33
C SER A 132 -14.96 5.66 -10.33
N ALA A 133 -15.07 4.93 -9.24
CA ALA A 133 -16.05 5.22 -8.20
C ALA A 133 -15.73 6.53 -7.48
N LEU A 134 -14.46 6.78 -7.17
CA LEU A 134 -14.01 8.06 -6.62
C LEU A 134 -14.23 9.19 -7.61
N ASP A 135 -13.89 9.01 -8.90
CA ASP A 135 -14.08 10.03 -9.94
C ASP A 135 -15.54 10.48 -10.02
N ASN A 136 -16.47 9.52 -10.01
CA ASN A 136 -17.91 9.82 -10.01
C ASN A 136 -18.34 10.54 -8.71
N SER A 137 -17.88 10.11 -7.56
CA SER A 137 -18.19 10.75 -6.28
C SER A 137 -17.64 12.17 -6.23
N MET A 138 -16.43 12.41 -6.73
CA MET A 138 -15.82 13.74 -6.79
C MET A 138 -16.64 14.73 -7.62
N VAL A 139 -17.21 14.28 -8.74
CA VAL A 139 -18.10 15.11 -9.57
C VAL A 139 -19.33 15.55 -8.77
N GLU A 140 -19.97 14.63 -8.06
CA GLU A 140 -21.16 14.94 -7.26
C GLU A 140 -20.82 15.82 -6.04
N TRP A 141 -19.72 15.58 -5.35
CA TRP A 141 -19.29 16.41 -4.21
C TRP A 141 -18.92 17.83 -4.64
N ILE A 142 -18.22 18.02 -5.77
CA ILE A 142 -17.91 19.35 -6.31
C ILE A 142 -19.18 20.08 -6.72
N LYS A 143 -20.12 19.39 -7.37
CA LYS A 143 -21.43 19.94 -7.73
C LYS A 143 -22.21 20.37 -6.48
N ALA A 144 -22.23 19.55 -5.43
CA ALA A 144 -22.87 19.90 -4.16
C ALA A 144 -22.18 21.09 -3.47
N ALA A 145 -20.83 21.14 -3.47
CA ALA A 145 -20.08 22.26 -2.92
C ALA A 145 -20.43 23.59 -3.63
N LYS A 146 -20.49 23.59 -4.97
CA LYS A 146 -20.87 24.77 -5.78
C LYS A 146 -22.31 25.23 -5.53
N SER A 147 -23.23 24.35 -5.17
CA SER A 147 -24.62 24.68 -4.93
C SER A 147 -24.87 25.36 -3.59
N LYS A 148 -23.91 25.29 -2.64
CA LYS A 148 -24.05 25.87 -1.29
C LYS A 148 -23.95 27.40 -1.24
N ASP A 149 -23.19 27.99 -2.17
CA ASP A 149 -23.05 29.44 -2.25
C ASP A 149 -23.17 29.93 -3.71
N ARG A 150 -24.02 30.92 -3.92
CA ARG A 150 -24.22 31.61 -5.19
C ARG A 150 -22.93 32.27 -5.74
N HIS A 151 -22.05 32.64 -4.84
CA HIS A 151 -20.77 33.30 -5.13
C HIS A 151 -19.59 32.33 -5.05
N SER A 152 -19.86 31.01 -4.93
CA SER A 152 -18.80 30.01 -4.92
C SER A 152 -17.88 30.14 -6.13
N PRO A 153 -16.56 30.19 -5.92
CA PRO A 153 -15.62 30.28 -7.04
C PRO A 153 -15.72 29.07 -7.96
N ALA A 154 -15.28 29.23 -9.19
CA ALA A 154 -15.06 28.09 -10.08
C ALA A 154 -14.01 27.17 -9.45
N ILE A 155 -14.32 25.88 -9.37
CA ILE A 155 -13.39 24.87 -8.83
C ILE A 155 -12.68 24.20 -9.99
N ASP A 156 -11.38 24.41 -10.09
CA ASP A 156 -10.51 23.66 -11.00
C ASP A 156 -10.22 22.27 -10.40
N ILE A 157 -10.11 21.27 -11.28
CA ILE A 157 -9.74 19.90 -10.90
C ILE A 157 -8.33 19.62 -11.44
N ALA A 158 -7.48 19.02 -10.62
CA ALA A 158 -6.14 18.63 -11.04
C ALA A 158 -5.70 17.31 -10.38
N ASP A 159 -4.74 16.63 -11.03
CA ASP A 159 -4.19 15.37 -10.52
C ASP A 159 -3.23 15.61 -9.33
N ALA A 160 -3.41 14.83 -8.26
CA ALA A 160 -2.55 14.82 -7.08
C ALA A 160 -1.41 13.77 -7.18
N ALA A 161 -1.53 12.78 -8.06
CA ALA A 161 -0.68 11.59 -8.05
C ALA A 161 0.81 11.91 -8.21
N SER A 162 1.15 12.81 -9.14
CA SER A 162 2.54 13.20 -9.39
C SER A 162 3.19 13.89 -8.19
N LYS A 163 2.44 14.75 -7.48
CA LYS A 163 2.93 15.46 -6.29
C LYS A 163 3.18 14.51 -5.12
N ILE A 164 2.27 13.57 -4.89
CA ILE A 164 2.42 12.51 -3.89
C ILE A 164 3.59 11.60 -4.26
N GLY A 165 3.70 11.19 -5.52
CA GLY A 165 4.81 10.39 -6.05
C GLY A 165 6.17 11.05 -5.82
N ASN A 166 6.29 12.34 -6.14
CA ASN A 166 7.52 13.10 -5.94
C ASN A 166 7.92 13.19 -4.45
N GLN A 167 6.97 13.35 -3.53
CA GLN A 167 7.27 13.34 -2.10
C GLN A 167 7.78 11.96 -1.63
N ARG A 168 7.33 10.87 -2.23
CA ARG A 168 7.74 9.49 -1.92
C ARG A 168 9.08 9.09 -2.53
N LEU A 169 9.65 9.87 -3.46
CA LEU A 169 10.95 9.55 -4.09
C LEU A 169 12.09 9.57 -3.08
N LEU A 170 12.14 10.59 -2.23
CA LEU A 170 13.17 10.71 -1.20
C LEU A 170 12.66 10.13 0.12
N LYS A 171 13.28 9.03 0.56
CA LYS A 171 12.87 8.31 1.76
C LYS A 171 13.41 8.98 3.01
N SER A 172 12.58 9.12 4.03
CA SER A 172 12.98 9.54 5.36
C SER A 172 13.83 8.47 6.07
N ALA A 173 14.45 8.83 7.19
CA ALA A 173 15.19 7.86 8.00
C ALA A 173 14.27 6.70 8.47
N TYR A 174 13.04 7.01 8.85
CA TYR A 174 12.04 5.99 9.21
C TYR A 174 11.76 5.02 8.05
N GLU A 175 11.53 5.52 6.83
CA GLU A 175 11.28 4.69 5.65
C GLU A 175 12.47 3.78 5.33
N ILE A 176 13.69 4.33 5.40
CA ILE A 176 14.92 3.56 5.19
C ILE A 176 15.04 2.40 6.18
N GLU A 177 14.67 2.61 7.45
CA GLU A 177 14.68 1.55 8.46
C GLU A 177 13.67 0.45 8.13
N GLN A 178 12.44 0.81 7.69
CA GLN A 178 11.46 -0.19 7.29
C GLN A 178 11.94 -0.99 6.07
N MET A 179 12.49 -0.31 5.06
CA MET A 179 13.06 -0.96 3.86
C MET A 179 14.23 -1.88 4.22
N LYS A 180 15.15 -1.45 5.08
CA LYS A 180 16.25 -2.29 5.58
C LYS A 180 15.71 -3.54 6.27
N LYS A 181 14.66 -3.41 7.08
CA LYS A 181 14.05 -4.55 7.77
C LYS A 181 13.40 -5.52 6.77
N ALA A 182 12.67 -5.02 5.78
CA ALA A 182 12.10 -5.85 4.71
C ALA A 182 13.21 -6.60 3.94
N CYS A 183 14.27 -5.89 3.54
CA CYS A 183 15.43 -6.50 2.86
C CYS A 183 16.15 -7.56 3.72
N GLN A 184 16.32 -7.30 5.03
CA GLN A 184 16.90 -8.27 5.94
C GLN A 184 16.07 -9.56 6.03
N ILE A 185 14.75 -9.43 6.21
CA ILE A 185 13.83 -10.57 6.28
C ILE A 185 13.95 -11.42 5.01
N SER A 186 13.92 -10.78 3.85
CA SER A 186 14.02 -11.49 2.56
C SER A 186 15.39 -12.11 2.33
N ALA A 187 16.48 -11.43 2.67
CA ALA A 187 17.82 -11.98 2.57
C ALA A 187 18.00 -13.23 3.45
N GLU A 188 17.50 -13.19 4.69
CA GLU A 188 17.53 -14.35 5.59
C GLU A 188 16.67 -15.50 5.05
N ALA A 189 15.50 -15.23 4.49
CA ALA A 189 14.65 -16.24 3.86
C ALA A 189 15.33 -16.90 2.66
N HIS A 190 16.03 -16.13 1.82
CA HIS A 190 16.83 -16.68 0.70
C HIS A 190 17.95 -17.59 1.19
N VAL A 191 18.67 -17.21 2.24
CA VAL A 191 19.72 -18.06 2.82
C VAL A 191 19.14 -19.37 3.34
N GLU A 192 18.02 -19.33 4.05
CA GLU A 192 17.37 -20.56 4.56
C GLU A 192 16.79 -21.40 3.40
N ALA A 193 16.26 -20.80 2.36
CA ALA A 193 15.76 -21.51 1.18
C ALA A 193 16.88 -22.27 0.45
N MET A 194 18.07 -21.67 0.31
CA MET A 194 19.26 -22.35 -0.27
C MET A 194 19.69 -23.59 0.55
N ARG A 195 19.42 -23.58 1.86
CA ARG A 195 19.73 -24.73 2.74
C ARG A 195 18.62 -25.79 2.73
N PHE A 196 17.39 -25.35 2.47
CA PHE A 196 16.20 -26.18 2.56
C PHE A 196 15.91 -26.99 1.29
N VAL A 197 16.17 -26.39 0.09
CA VAL A 197 15.86 -26.98 -1.21
C VAL A 197 16.50 -28.36 -1.40
N LYS A 198 15.75 -29.29 -1.97
CA LYS A 198 16.20 -30.64 -2.32
C LYS A 198 15.56 -31.09 -3.63
N SER A 199 16.26 -31.95 -4.37
CA SER A 199 15.66 -32.66 -5.52
C SER A 199 14.43 -33.46 -5.08
N GLY A 200 13.39 -33.43 -5.89
CA GLY A 200 12.10 -34.06 -5.63
C GLY A 200 11.06 -33.10 -5.00
N MET A 201 11.46 -31.98 -4.46
CA MET A 201 10.53 -30.94 -4.01
C MET A 201 9.85 -30.28 -5.21
N THR A 202 8.74 -29.61 -4.98
CA THR A 202 8.04 -28.80 -5.97
C THR A 202 8.37 -27.30 -5.79
N GLU A 203 8.22 -26.53 -6.86
CA GLU A 203 8.30 -25.06 -6.81
C GLU A 203 7.29 -24.48 -5.80
N GLN A 204 6.10 -25.09 -5.67
CA GLN A 204 5.08 -24.68 -4.72
C GLN A 204 5.49 -24.91 -3.25
N GLU A 205 6.21 -26.01 -2.96
CA GLU A 205 6.75 -26.24 -1.60
C GLU A 205 7.80 -25.17 -1.26
N MET A 206 8.61 -24.77 -2.24
CA MET A 206 9.58 -23.68 -2.05
C MET A 206 8.89 -22.32 -1.87
N GLU A 207 7.83 -22.02 -2.64
CA GLU A 207 7.02 -20.82 -2.44
C GLU A 207 6.44 -20.78 -1.01
N ALA A 208 5.81 -21.88 -0.57
CA ALA A 208 5.26 -22.00 0.78
C ALA A 208 6.34 -21.79 1.86
N PHE A 209 7.55 -22.27 1.62
CA PHE A 209 8.69 -22.07 2.52
C PHE A 209 9.07 -20.59 2.62
N TYR A 210 9.15 -19.86 1.50
CA TYR A 210 9.41 -18.42 1.53
C TYR A 210 8.33 -17.65 2.28
N LEU A 211 7.06 -17.94 2.03
CA LEU A 211 5.94 -17.31 2.75
C LEU A 211 6.01 -17.56 4.26
N TYR A 212 6.36 -18.78 4.66
CA TYR A 212 6.58 -19.12 6.06
C TYR A 212 7.75 -18.33 6.67
N GLU A 213 8.90 -18.28 5.99
CA GLU A 213 10.07 -17.58 6.48
C GLU A 213 9.86 -16.06 6.57
N PHE A 214 9.10 -15.46 5.65
CA PHE A 214 8.69 -14.07 5.74
C PHE A 214 7.79 -13.83 6.97
N ALA A 215 6.73 -14.62 7.10
CA ALA A 215 5.76 -14.47 8.20
C ALA A 215 6.40 -14.67 9.56
N LYS A 216 7.25 -15.68 9.72
CA LYS A 216 8.00 -15.98 10.95
C LYS A 216 8.86 -14.82 11.44
N ARG A 217 9.36 -13.99 10.51
CA ARG A 217 10.22 -12.83 10.78
C ARG A 217 9.47 -11.50 10.83
N GLY A 218 8.14 -11.52 10.67
CA GLY A 218 7.28 -10.35 10.75
C GLY A 218 6.91 -9.70 9.40
N GLY A 219 7.37 -10.24 8.28
CA GLY A 219 6.91 -9.90 6.94
C GLY A 219 5.64 -10.67 6.60
N ARG A 220 4.48 -10.14 6.96
CA ARG A 220 3.20 -10.85 6.85
C ARG A 220 2.79 -11.16 5.41
N PHE A 221 3.18 -10.30 4.46
CA PHE A 221 2.80 -10.42 3.06
C PHE A 221 4.02 -10.46 2.17
N SER A 222 3.89 -11.13 1.03
CA SER A 222 4.80 -10.93 -0.08
C SER A 222 4.59 -9.53 -0.66
N ALA A 223 5.68 -8.89 -1.09
CA ALA A 223 5.62 -7.61 -1.80
C ALA A 223 5.01 -7.76 -3.20
N TYR A 224 5.19 -8.92 -3.81
CA TYR A 224 4.64 -9.38 -5.08
C TYR A 224 4.50 -10.90 -5.07
N THR A 225 3.83 -11.48 -6.07
CA THR A 225 3.72 -12.93 -6.20
C THR A 225 5.11 -13.54 -6.39
N PRO A 226 5.58 -14.43 -5.50
CA PRO A 226 6.89 -15.04 -5.65
C PRO A 226 7.05 -15.79 -6.97
N ILE A 227 8.19 -15.62 -7.60
CA ILE A 227 8.62 -16.39 -8.76
C ILE A 227 9.56 -17.48 -8.25
N VAL A 228 9.17 -18.73 -8.43
CA VAL A 228 9.97 -19.89 -8.02
C VAL A 228 10.11 -20.81 -9.24
N ALA A 229 11.20 -20.67 -9.95
CA ALA A 229 11.34 -21.19 -11.30
C ALA A 229 12.53 -22.18 -11.42
N GLY A 230 12.22 -23.48 -11.52
CA GLY A 230 13.18 -24.55 -11.71
C GLY A 230 13.52 -24.81 -13.17
N GLY A 231 14.79 -25.06 -13.50
CA GLY A 231 15.24 -25.45 -14.83
C GLY A 231 14.80 -24.47 -15.93
N GLU A 232 14.07 -24.96 -16.92
CA GLU A 232 13.59 -24.15 -18.07
C GLU A 232 12.60 -23.04 -17.70
N ASN A 233 11.84 -23.19 -16.59
CA ASN A 233 10.89 -22.17 -16.13
C ASN A 233 11.60 -20.85 -15.77
N ALA A 234 12.87 -20.91 -15.37
CA ALA A 234 13.70 -19.73 -15.09
C ALA A 234 13.93 -18.82 -16.31
N CYS A 235 13.56 -19.28 -17.51
CA CYS A 235 13.59 -18.46 -18.72
C CYS A 235 12.31 -17.64 -18.93
N ILE A 236 11.30 -17.78 -18.07
CA ILE A 236 10.05 -17.03 -18.10
C ILE A 236 10.13 -15.94 -17.03
N LEU A 237 10.20 -14.66 -17.45
CA LEU A 237 10.48 -13.53 -16.56
C LEU A 237 9.54 -13.42 -15.36
N HIS A 238 8.23 -13.51 -15.58
CA HIS A 238 7.22 -13.44 -14.51
C HIS A 238 6.48 -14.77 -14.37
N TYR A 239 7.27 -15.85 -14.17
CA TYR A 239 6.73 -17.18 -13.92
C TYR A 239 6.13 -17.26 -12.51
N VAL A 240 4.83 -17.46 -12.40
CA VAL A 240 4.10 -17.49 -11.12
C VAL A 240 3.25 -18.76 -10.92
N GLU A 241 3.32 -19.71 -11.84
CA GLU A 241 2.56 -20.96 -11.69
C GLU A 241 3.12 -21.85 -10.58
N ASN A 242 4.44 -21.84 -10.39
CA ASN A 242 5.16 -22.49 -9.31
C ASN A 242 4.71 -23.95 -9.07
N CYS A 243 4.54 -24.75 -10.14
CA CYS A 243 3.86 -26.04 -10.02
C CYS A 243 4.73 -27.25 -10.37
N LYS A 244 5.92 -27.07 -10.96
CA LYS A 244 6.76 -28.17 -11.40
C LYS A 244 7.64 -28.74 -10.29
N GLN A 245 8.08 -29.99 -10.49
CA GLN A 245 9.05 -30.65 -9.63
C GLN A 245 10.47 -30.17 -9.94
N LEU A 246 11.26 -29.98 -8.91
CA LEU A 246 12.67 -29.64 -8.97
C LEU A 246 13.52 -30.90 -9.07
N ASN A 247 14.35 -31.00 -10.11
CA ASN A 247 15.17 -32.17 -10.37
C ASN A 247 16.63 -31.97 -9.96
N ASP A 248 17.34 -33.06 -9.80
CA ASP A 248 18.78 -33.01 -9.62
C ASP A 248 19.45 -32.41 -10.88
N GLY A 249 20.38 -31.50 -10.66
CA GLY A 249 21.06 -30.77 -11.75
C GLY A 249 20.32 -29.50 -12.22
N ASP A 250 19.07 -29.24 -11.80
CA ASP A 250 18.39 -27.99 -12.10
C ASP A 250 19.02 -26.81 -11.34
N LEU A 251 18.97 -25.63 -11.97
CA LEU A 251 19.09 -24.36 -11.28
C LEU A 251 17.69 -23.90 -10.86
N LEU A 252 17.57 -23.40 -9.65
CA LEU A 252 16.37 -22.76 -9.14
C LEU A 252 16.60 -21.25 -9.09
N LEU A 253 15.85 -20.50 -9.89
CA LEU A 253 15.73 -19.05 -9.79
C LEU A 253 14.58 -18.73 -8.86
N VAL A 254 14.83 -17.92 -7.84
CA VAL A 254 13.79 -17.39 -6.99
C VAL A 254 13.87 -15.88 -6.98
N ASP A 255 12.77 -15.25 -7.35
CA ASP A 255 12.54 -13.82 -7.21
C ASP A 255 11.39 -13.61 -6.23
N ALA A 256 11.75 -13.23 -5.01
CA ALA A 256 10.81 -13.11 -3.91
C ALA A 256 11.25 -12.05 -2.91
N GLY A 257 10.30 -11.26 -2.47
CA GLY A 257 10.49 -10.26 -1.44
C GLY A 257 9.27 -10.16 -0.52
N CYS A 258 9.49 -9.84 0.76
CA CYS A 258 8.40 -9.56 1.69
C CYS A 258 8.05 -8.08 1.71
N GLU A 259 6.83 -7.79 2.16
CA GLU A 259 6.42 -6.48 2.61
C GLU A 259 6.48 -6.40 4.13
N TYR A 260 7.19 -5.41 4.66
CA TYR A 260 7.26 -5.11 6.08
C TYR A 260 6.80 -3.69 6.33
N ASN A 261 5.74 -3.51 7.13
CA ASN A 261 5.14 -2.20 7.40
C ASN A 261 4.88 -1.37 6.12
N PHE A 262 4.34 -1.98 5.07
CA PHE A 262 4.05 -1.38 3.75
C PHE A 262 5.29 -1.03 2.91
N TYR A 263 6.49 -1.43 3.31
CA TYR A 263 7.71 -1.27 2.52
C TYR A 263 8.15 -2.61 1.95
N ALA A 264 8.30 -2.64 0.64
CA ALA A 264 8.68 -3.83 -0.11
C ALA A 264 10.19 -4.06 -0.08
N SER A 265 10.58 -5.32 -0.18
CA SER A 265 11.89 -5.76 -0.64
C SER A 265 11.75 -6.55 -1.92
N ASP A 266 12.84 -6.69 -2.67
CA ASP A 266 12.88 -7.32 -3.98
C ASP A 266 14.26 -7.95 -4.15
N ILE A 267 14.34 -9.30 -4.16
CA ILE A 267 15.60 -10.03 -4.23
C ILE A 267 15.46 -11.24 -5.14
N THR A 268 16.27 -11.27 -6.20
CA THR A 268 16.40 -12.45 -7.06
C THR A 268 17.70 -13.19 -6.78
N ARG A 269 17.64 -14.52 -6.66
CA ARG A 269 18.82 -15.42 -6.55
C ARG A 269 18.60 -16.67 -7.38
N THR A 270 19.69 -17.12 -8.00
CA THR A 270 19.74 -18.40 -8.72
C THR A 270 20.77 -19.31 -8.05
N PHE A 271 20.35 -20.51 -7.70
CA PHE A 271 21.20 -21.49 -7.01
C PHE A 271 20.86 -22.92 -7.45
N PRO A 272 21.82 -23.87 -7.34
CA PRO A 272 21.58 -25.24 -7.76
C PRO A 272 20.72 -26.00 -6.74
N VAL A 273 19.73 -26.75 -7.23
CA VAL A 273 18.86 -27.62 -6.40
C VAL A 273 19.67 -28.66 -5.61
N SER A 274 20.72 -29.19 -6.23
CA SER A 274 21.63 -30.17 -5.61
C SER A 274 22.66 -29.58 -4.62
N GLY A 275 22.64 -28.26 -4.42
CA GLY A 275 23.60 -27.54 -3.56
C GLY A 275 24.99 -27.33 -4.19
N LYS A 276 25.23 -27.83 -5.42
CA LYS A 276 26.52 -27.68 -6.12
C LYS A 276 26.27 -27.35 -7.59
N PHE A 277 26.96 -26.33 -8.10
CA PHE A 277 26.95 -26.02 -9.52
C PHE A 277 27.71 -27.11 -10.30
N THR A 278 27.18 -27.51 -11.44
CA THR A 278 27.95 -28.26 -12.44
C THR A 278 29.05 -27.36 -13.03
N LYS A 279 30.05 -27.95 -13.66
CA LYS A 279 31.16 -27.16 -14.30
C LYS A 279 30.64 -26.12 -15.31
N PRO A 280 29.70 -26.45 -16.23
CA PRO A 280 29.14 -25.44 -17.14
C PRO A 280 28.36 -24.34 -16.42
N GLN A 281 27.53 -24.70 -15.41
CA GLN A 281 26.75 -23.72 -14.62
C GLN A 281 27.70 -22.76 -13.88
N LEU A 282 28.75 -23.28 -13.25
CA LEU A 282 29.73 -22.47 -12.54
C LEU A 282 30.48 -21.51 -13.46
N ALA A 283 30.85 -21.95 -14.66
CA ALA A 283 31.54 -21.12 -15.65
C ALA A 283 30.69 -19.93 -16.15
N ILE A 284 29.37 -20.09 -16.17
CA ILE A 284 28.44 -19.00 -16.52
C ILE A 284 28.19 -18.08 -15.31
N TYR A 285 28.12 -18.67 -14.11
CA TYR A 285 27.78 -17.92 -12.86
C TYR A 285 28.93 -16.99 -12.42
N GLN A 286 30.21 -17.35 -12.65
CA GLN A 286 31.40 -16.55 -12.36
C GLN A 286 31.67 -15.45 -13.42
#